data_e494da866c409a0e367459989223827a
#
_entry.id   e494da866c409a0e367459989223827a
#
_cell.length_a   1.000
_cell.length_b   1.000
_cell.length_c   1.000
_cell.angle_alpha   90.00
_cell.angle_beta   90.00
_cell.angle_gamma   90.00
#
_symmetry.space_group_name_H-M   'P 1'
#
loop_
_entity.id
_entity.type
_entity.pdbx_description
1 polymer ?
#
loop_
_entity_poly.entity_id
_entity_poly.type
_entity_poly.pdbx_seq_one_letter_code
_entity_poly.pdbx_strand_id
1 'polypeptide(L)'
;MSQFSLEMYVLLSLPAFFIGISRGGLGGGFALAAAIISAQIFEPIKAAAFLLPLLIISDPLSVWIYRKNIYWNSIKILLPGIILGVVLTFFLINKISSAMISIIVGFLAIFLAVDGLTRKLVKAPKKKLHPTIGVFLGAIGGFSSFVIHSGLPPIAAYLLPLKLTRQKFMGTVALIFAITNIVKLFPYFLLGLFDKELIKLTLTFIPITFLGIFVGKFINNKISDQVFFFIIYTSVFFLGLRLIWFSI
;
A
#
# COMPACT_ATOMS: atom_id res chain seq x y z
N MET A 1 -14.73 16.05 25.87
CA MET A 1 -15.74 15.55 24.91
C MET A 1 -15.01 15.35 23.58
N SER A 2 -15.20 14.22 22.89
CA SER A 2 -14.55 13.96 21.61
C SER A 2 -15.01 14.98 20.57
N GLN A 3 -14.07 15.64 19.90
CA GLN A 3 -14.38 16.58 18.79
C GLN A 3 -15.01 15.87 17.57
N PHE A 4 -15.06 14.54 17.57
CA PHE A 4 -15.51 13.70 16.47
C PHE A 4 -16.89 13.10 16.77
N SER A 5 -17.79 13.14 15.80
CA SER A 5 -19.13 12.55 15.91
C SER A 5 -19.09 11.03 15.93
N LEU A 6 -20.12 10.37 16.46
CA LEU A 6 -20.27 8.91 16.41
C LEU A 6 -20.24 8.39 14.96
N GLU A 7 -20.84 9.12 14.03
CA GLU A 7 -20.81 8.79 12.60
C GLU A 7 -19.38 8.71 12.04
N MET A 8 -18.50 9.64 12.44
CA MET A 8 -17.10 9.60 12.04
C MET A 8 -16.39 8.35 12.58
N TYR A 9 -16.65 7.93 13.82
CA TYR A 9 -16.10 6.70 14.36
C TYR A 9 -16.56 5.47 13.56
N VAL A 10 -17.83 5.40 13.20
CA VAL A 10 -18.38 4.32 12.38
C VAL A 10 -17.74 4.32 10.99
N LEU A 11 -17.67 5.47 10.33
CA LEU A 11 -17.08 5.59 9.00
C LEU A 11 -15.57 5.25 8.98
N LEU A 12 -14.80 5.68 9.99
CA LEU A 12 -13.36 5.43 10.09
C LEU A 12 -13.04 3.99 10.54
N SER A 13 -14.00 3.26 11.10
CA SER A 13 -13.81 1.85 11.45
C SER A 13 -13.57 0.97 10.22
N LEU A 14 -14.23 1.28 9.09
CA LEU A 14 -14.09 0.53 7.83
C LEU A 14 -12.68 0.66 7.23
N PRO A 15 -12.09 1.86 7.03
CA PRO A 15 -10.71 1.97 6.58
C PRO A 15 -9.71 1.33 7.55
N ALA A 16 -9.89 1.44 8.85
CA ALA A 16 -9.04 0.78 9.83
C ALA A 16 -9.09 -0.76 9.70
N PHE A 17 -10.28 -1.33 9.53
CA PHE A 17 -10.47 -2.75 9.25
C PHE A 17 -9.80 -3.17 7.93
N PHE A 18 -9.92 -2.35 6.88
CA PHE A 18 -9.30 -2.61 5.58
C PHE A 18 -7.77 -2.57 5.64
N ILE A 19 -7.19 -1.68 6.44
CA ILE A 19 -5.74 -1.73 6.73
C ILE A 19 -5.37 -3.10 7.32
N GLY A 20 -6.13 -3.57 8.30
CA GLY A 20 -5.92 -4.91 8.87
C GLY A 20 -6.00 -6.01 7.83
N ILE A 21 -7.06 -6.07 7.02
CA ILE A 21 -7.22 -7.06 5.94
C ILE A 21 -6.03 -7.03 4.98
N SER A 22 -5.58 -5.84 4.58
CA SER A 22 -4.41 -5.65 3.73
C SER A 22 -3.16 -6.30 4.35
N ARG A 23 -2.93 -6.07 5.64
CA ARG A 23 -1.78 -6.61 6.40
C ARG A 23 -1.91 -8.09 6.69
N GLY A 24 -3.12 -8.62 6.76
CA GLY A 24 -3.41 -10.05 6.91
C GLY A 24 -3.05 -10.89 5.69
N GLY A 25 -2.84 -10.26 4.52
CA GLY A 25 -2.35 -10.97 3.33
C GLY A 25 -3.22 -10.87 2.09
N LEU A 26 -4.23 -10.00 2.05
CA LEU A 26 -5.04 -9.76 0.85
C LEU A 26 -4.50 -8.61 -0.02
N GLY A 27 -3.40 -7.98 0.41
CA GLY A 27 -2.63 -7.05 -0.42
C GLY A 27 -3.09 -5.60 -0.35
N GLY A 28 -2.31 -4.73 -1.03
CA GLY A 28 -2.42 -3.27 -0.94
C GLY A 28 -3.70 -2.65 -1.52
N GLY A 29 -4.53 -3.43 -2.21
CA GLY A 29 -5.84 -2.97 -2.68
C GLY A 29 -6.74 -2.47 -1.56
N PHE A 30 -6.78 -3.19 -0.44
CA PHE A 30 -7.53 -2.79 0.75
C PHE A 30 -6.92 -1.56 1.43
N ALA A 31 -5.59 -1.41 1.43
CA ALA A 31 -4.94 -0.22 1.98
C ALA A 31 -5.28 1.04 1.16
N LEU A 32 -5.34 0.92 -0.17
CA LEU A 32 -5.76 2.04 -1.02
C LEU A 32 -7.27 2.34 -0.84
N ALA A 33 -8.11 1.31 -0.74
CA ALA A 33 -9.53 1.52 -0.43
C ALA A 33 -9.70 2.25 0.91
N ALA A 34 -8.91 1.88 1.93
CA ALA A 34 -8.87 2.59 3.21
C ALA A 34 -8.47 4.07 3.04
N ALA A 35 -7.44 4.35 2.25
CA ALA A 35 -7.00 5.72 1.99
C ALA A 35 -8.11 6.55 1.31
N ILE A 36 -8.79 5.97 0.32
CA ILE A 36 -9.86 6.63 -0.41
C ILE A 36 -11.07 6.92 0.49
N ILE A 37 -11.47 5.97 1.33
CA ILE A 37 -12.58 6.17 2.27
C ILE A 37 -12.22 7.23 3.30
N SER A 38 -11.01 7.19 3.83
CA SER A 38 -10.52 8.22 4.78
C SER A 38 -10.45 9.61 4.14
N ALA A 39 -10.16 9.69 2.84
CA ALA A 39 -10.12 10.95 2.09
C ALA A 39 -11.52 11.56 1.82
N GLN A 40 -12.61 10.85 2.13
CA GLN A 40 -13.95 11.45 2.15
C GLN A 40 -14.20 12.26 3.43
N ILE A 41 -13.40 12.03 4.48
CA ILE A 41 -13.55 12.66 5.80
C ILE A 41 -12.46 13.68 6.04
N PHE A 42 -11.25 13.39 5.59
CA PHE A 42 -10.07 14.24 5.75
C PHE A 42 -9.51 14.65 4.39
N GLU A 43 -8.80 15.77 4.34
CA GLU A 43 -7.95 16.06 3.17
C GLU A 43 -6.97 14.90 2.89
N PRO A 44 -6.61 14.62 1.62
CA PRO A 44 -5.85 13.42 1.24
C PRO A 44 -4.60 13.16 2.06
N ILE A 45 -3.79 14.19 2.33
CA ILE A 45 -2.55 14.01 3.11
C ILE A 45 -2.85 13.77 4.61
N LYS A 46 -3.93 14.37 5.14
CA LYS A 46 -4.38 14.15 6.52
C LYS A 46 -5.01 12.75 6.67
N ALA A 47 -5.72 12.27 5.66
CA ALA A 47 -6.19 10.87 5.58
C ALA A 47 -5.02 9.88 5.60
N ALA A 48 -3.95 10.18 4.87
CA ALA A 48 -2.74 9.38 4.92
C ALA A 48 -2.06 9.42 6.30
N ALA A 49 -2.05 10.58 6.97
CA ALA A 49 -1.53 10.72 8.33
C ALA A 49 -2.36 9.95 9.37
N PHE A 50 -3.70 9.89 9.20
CA PHE A 50 -4.58 9.07 10.03
C PHE A 50 -4.25 7.57 9.91
N LEU A 51 -3.98 7.09 8.70
CA LEU A 51 -3.73 5.66 8.47
C LEU A 51 -2.31 5.23 8.84
N LEU A 52 -1.32 6.11 8.80
CA LEU A 52 0.08 5.74 8.99
C LEU A 52 0.38 5.08 10.34
N PRO A 53 -0.12 5.56 11.50
CA PRO A 53 0.09 4.87 12.77
C PRO A 53 -0.53 3.46 12.81
N LEU A 54 -1.72 3.26 12.21
CA LEU A 54 -2.34 1.94 12.11
C LEU A 54 -1.49 0.98 11.28
N LEU A 55 -0.89 1.48 10.19
CA LEU A 55 0.05 0.73 9.36
C LEU A 55 1.29 0.34 10.17
N ILE A 56 1.93 1.29 10.85
CA ILE A 56 3.15 1.05 11.64
C ILE A 56 2.90 0.04 12.76
N ILE A 57 1.77 0.14 13.45
CA ILE A 57 1.45 -0.77 14.56
C ILE A 57 1.11 -2.18 14.03
N SER A 58 0.51 -2.29 12.85
CA SER A 58 0.14 -3.56 12.23
C SER A 58 1.28 -4.24 11.46
N ASP A 59 2.26 -3.48 10.96
CA ASP A 59 3.36 -4.00 10.15
C ASP A 59 4.22 -5.07 10.86
N PRO A 60 4.60 -4.94 12.15
CA PRO A 60 5.37 -5.97 12.84
C PRO A 60 4.69 -7.33 12.84
N LEU A 61 3.38 -7.37 13.04
CA LEU A 61 2.62 -8.62 12.99
C LEU A 61 2.57 -9.18 11.57
N SER A 62 2.37 -8.34 10.56
CA SER A 62 2.39 -8.76 9.15
C SER A 62 3.76 -9.35 8.76
N VAL A 63 4.85 -8.65 9.12
CA VAL A 63 6.22 -9.14 8.87
C VAL A 63 6.46 -10.45 9.61
N TRP A 64 6.06 -10.56 10.88
CA TRP A 64 6.22 -11.77 11.68
C TRP A 64 5.50 -12.99 11.08
N ILE A 65 4.29 -12.79 10.55
CA ILE A 65 3.50 -13.86 9.87
C ILE A 65 4.26 -14.43 8.67
N TYR A 66 4.93 -13.56 7.88
CA TYR A 66 5.56 -13.94 6.61
C TYR A 66 7.08 -13.95 6.65
N ARG A 67 7.74 -13.78 7.83
CA ARG A 67 9.20 -13.59 7.99
C ARG A 67 10.07 -14.67 7.36
N LYS A 68 9.58 -15.90 7.26
CA LYS A 68 10.32 -17.03 6.64
C LYS A 68 10.31 -17.01 5.11
N ASN A 69 9.49 -16.13 4.51
CA ASN A 69 9.20 -16.10 3.09
C ASN A 69 9.55 -14.75 2.45
N ILE A 70 10.71 -14.19 2.77
CA ILE A 70 11.15 -12.90 2.25
C ILE A 70 12.11 -13.13 1.07
N TYR A 71 11.87 -12.44 -0.05
CA TYR A 71 12.76 -12.46 -1.21
C TYR A 71 13.73 -11.27 -1.17
N TRP A 72 14.81 -11.41 -0.44
CA TRP A 72 15.78 -10.36 -0.12
C TRP A 72 16.37 -9.65 -1.32
N ASN A 73 16.56 -10.36 -2.46
CA ASN A 73 17.11 -9.74 -3.67
C ASN A 73 16.23 -8.59 -4.19
N SER A 74 14.91 -8.74 -4.14
CA SER A 74 14.00 -7.66 -4.54
C SER A 74 14.01 -6.50 -3.56
N ILE A 75 14.15 -6.77 -2.26
CA ILE A 75 14.22 -5.71 -1.24
C ILE A 75 15.46 -4.84 -1.47
N LYS A 76 16.62 -5.45 -1.67
CA LYS A 76 17.88 -4.73 -1.94
C LYS A 76 17.80 -3.82 -3.16
N ILE A 77 16.97 -4.17 -4.16
CA ILE A 77 16.81 -3.42 -5.39
C ILE A 77 15.74 -2.33 -5.24
N LEU A 78 14.58 -2.67 -4.66
CA LEU A 78 13.45 -1.75 -4.55
C LEU A 78 13.63 -0.70 -3.46
N LEU A 79 14.22 -1.08 -2.32
CA LEU A 79 14.26 -0.23 -1.12
C LEU A 79 15.04 1.08 -1.32
N PRO A 80 16.23 1.13 -1.96
CA PRO A 80 16.91 2.38 -2.25
C PRO A 80 16.04 3.34 -3.07
N GLY A 81 15.34 2.82 -4.08
CA GLY A 81 14.40 3.61 -4.87
C GLY A 81 13.24 4.12 -4.00
N ILE A 82 12.64 3.27 -3.18
CA ILE A 82 11.53 3.65 -2.29
C ILE A 82 11.94 4.79 -1.34
N ILE A 83 13.11 4.69 -0.72
CA ILE A 83 13.62 5.73 0.16
C ILE A 83 13.81 7.04 -0.62
N LEU A 84 14.42 6.96 -1.81
CA LEU A 84 14.58 8.12 -2.69
C LEU A 84 13.22 8.74 -3.05
N GLY A 85 12.23 7.92 -3.41
CA GLY A 85 10.88 8.37 -3.72
C GLY A 85 10.19 9.07 -2.56
N VAL A 86 10.31 8.54 -1.32
CA VAL A 86 9.79 9.18 -0.11
C VAL A 86 10.46 10.52 0.14
N VAL A 87 11.79 10.59 0.03
CA VAL A 87 12.56 11.83 0.24
C VAL A 87 12.20 12.87 -0.82
N LEU A 88 12.15 12.49 -2.08
CA LEU A 88 11.75 13.39 -3.17
C LEU A 88 10.35 13.94 -2.96
N THR A 89 9.41 13.09 -2.53
CA THR A 89 8.03 13.53 -2.25
C THR A 89 8.00 14.56 -1.13
N PHE A 90 8.75 14.38 -0.06
CA PHE A 90 8.83 15.34 1.03
C PHE A 90 9.21 16.75 0.54
N PHE A 91 10.21 16.86 -0.34
CA PHE A 91 10.63 18.15 -0.90
C PHE A 91 9.69 18.70 -1.97
N LEU A 92 8.94 17.84 -2.63
CA LEU A 92 8.09 18.20 -3.77
C LEU A 92 6.61 18.30 -3.43
N ILE A 93 6.19 17.87 -2.22
CA ILE A 93 4.77 17.74 -1.84
C ILE A 93 3.95 19.01 -2.08
N ASN A 94 4.57 20.18 -1.88
CA ASN A 94 3.95 21.47 -2.10
C ASN A 94 4.02 21.97 -3.57
N LYS A 95 4.71 21.24 -4.45
CA LYS A 95 4.97 21.65 -5.84
C LYS A 95 4.26 20.75 -6.87
N ILE A 96 3.87 19.54 -6.48
CA ILE A 96 3.26 18.56 -7.39
C ILE A 96 1.85 18.28 -6.92
N SER A 97 0.88 18.41 -7.84
CA SER A 97 -0.51 18.10 -7.50
C SER A 97 -0.69 16.60 -7.26
N SER A 98 -1.49 16.26 -6.25
CA SER A 98 -1.88 14.89 -5.96
C SER A 98 -2.56 14.20 -7.16
N ALA A 99 -3.27 14.99 -7.98
CA ALA A 99 -3.91 14.54 -9.21
C ALA A 99 -2.90 14.00 -10.22
N MET A 100 -1.83 14.73 -10.49
CA MET A 100 -0.78 14.31 -11.44
C MET A 100 -0.12 13.00 -11.02
N ILE A 101 0.15 12.85 -9.72
CA ILE A 101 0.69 11.60 -9.16
C ILE A 101 -0.29 10.45 -9.35
N SER A 102 -1.55 10.67 -9.03
CA SER A 102 -2.60 9.68 -9.13
C SER A 102 -2.81 9.20 -10.58
N ILE A 103 -2.73 10.11 -11.54
CA ILE A 103 -2.82 9.79 -12.98
C ILE A 103 -1.65 8.88 -13.41
N ILE A 104 -0.41 9.25 -13.09
CA ILE A 104 0.77 8.47 -13.45
C ILE A 104 0.72 7.07 -12.83
N VAL A 105 0.41 6.98 -11.54
CA VAL A 105 0.30 5.70 -10.83
C VAL A 105 -0.87 4.88 -11.34
N GLY A 106 -1.98 5.55 -11.70
CA GLY A 106 -3.16 4.91 -12.28
C GLY A 106 -2.87 4.24 -13.62
N PHE A 107 -2.23 4.95 -14.55
CA PHE A 107 -1.82 4.37 -15.85
C PHE A 107 -0.84 3.20 -15.66
N LEU A 108 0.16 3.35 -14.79
CA LEU A 108 1.09 2.27 -14.48
C LEU A 108 0.36 1.05 -13.91
N ALA A 109 -0.59 1.26 -13.00
CA ALA A 109 -1.38 0.20 -12.40
C ALA A 109 -2.21 -0.58 -13.44
N ILE A 110 -2.91 0.13 -14.34
CA ILE A 110 -3.70 -0.49 -15.42
C ILE A 110 -2.80 -1.30 -16.35
N PHE A 111 -1.70 -0.68 -16.84
CA PHE A 111 -0.76 -1.37 -17.73
C PHE A 111 -0.26 -2.68 -17.13
N LEU A 112 0.13 -2.66 -15.85
CA LEU A 112 0.65 -3.83 -15.16
C LEU A 112 -0.39 -4.89 -14.87
N ALA A 113 -1.61 -4.48 -14.56
CA ALA A 113 -2.70 -5.41 -14.34
C ALA A 113 -3.05 -6.14 -15.65
N VAL A 114 -3.13 -5.43 -16.76
CA VAL A 114 -3.38 -6.00 -18.09
C VAL A 114 -2.23 -6.92 -18.51
N ASP A 115 -0.95 -6.48 -18.42
CA ASP A 115 0.21 -7.32 -18.70
C ASP A 115 0.24 -8.59 -17.83
N GLY A 116 -0.07 -8.47 -16.54
CA GLY A 116 -0.10 -9.60 -15.63
C GLY A 116 -1.21 -10.61 -15.92
N LEU A 117 -2.42 -10.14 -16.22
CA LEU A 117 -3.55 -11.01 -16.60
C LEU A 117 -3.29 -11.70 -17.94
N THR A 118 -2.79 -10.99 -18.95
CA THR A 118 -2.47 -11.56 -20.27
C THR A 118 -1.34 -12.59 -20.18
N ARG A 119 -0.24 -12.29 -19.45
CA ARG A 119 0.86 -13.26 -19.24
C ARG A 119 0.44 -14.50 -18.48
N LYS A 120 -0.55 -14.42 -17.59
CA LYS A 120 -1.11 -15.57 -16.91
C LYS A 120 -1.86 -16.48 -17.89
N LEU A 121 -2.63 -15.88 -18.83
CA LEU A 121 -3.35 -16.61 -19.87
C LEU A 121 -2.40 -17.31 -20.85
N VAL A 122 -1.27 -16.67 -21.20
CA VAL A 122 -0.29 -17.20 -22.18
C VAL A 122 0.79 -18.07 -21.53
N LYS A 123 0.76 -18.30 -20.20
CA LYS A 123 1.79 -19.05 -19.44
C LYS A 123 3.22 -18.55 -19.70
N ALA A 124 3.40 -17.26 -19.90
CA ALA A 124 4.68 -16.62 -20.17
C ALA A 124 5.79 -17.03 -19.15
N PRO A 125 7.06 -17.13 -19.55
CA PRO A 125 8.15 -17.49 -18.65
C PRO A 125 8.40 -16.43 -17.57
N LYS A 126 9.12 -16.81 -16.50
CA LYS A 126 9.61 -15.88 -15.50
C LYS A 126 10.52 -14.85 -16.17
N LYS A 127 10.32 -13.58 -15.84
CA LYS A 127 11.16 -12.49 -16.33
C LYS A 127 11.80 -11.75 -15.17
N LYS A 128 13.11 -11.64 -15.17
CA LYS A 128 13.84 -10.74 -14.27
C LYS A 128 13.99 -9.40 -14.97
N LEU A 129 13.49 -8.36 -14.34
CA LEU A 129 13.72 -6.98 -14.80
C LEU A 129 15.13 -6.53 -14.37
N HIS A 130 15.70 -5.60 -15.15
CA HIS A 130 16.99 -5.02 -14.80
C HIS A 130 16.90 -4.30 -13.44
N PRO A 131 17.94 -4.33 -12.59
CA PRO A 131 17.90 -3.68 -11.26
C PRO A 131 17.55 -2.19 -11.31
N THR A 132 18.01 -1.45 -12.31
CA THR A 132 17.68 -0.02 -12.47
C THR A 132 16.18 0.21 -12.62
N ILE A 133 15.46 -0.66 -13.34
CA ILE A 133 14.00 -0.62 -13.45
C ILE A 133 13.38 -0.83 -12.07
N GLY A 134 13.96 -1.73 -11.27
CA GLY A 134 13.51 -1.98 -9.90
C GLY A 134 13.68 -0.75 -9.00
N VAL A 135 14.83 -0.08 -9.06
CA VAL A 135 15.08 1.18 -8.33
C VAL A 135 14.08 2.26 -8.78
N PHE A 136 13.86 2.42 -10.08
CA PHE A 136 12.91 3.40 -10.62
C PHE A 136 11.47 3.10 -10.18
N LEU A 137 11.03 1.86 -10.29
CA LEU A 137 9.70 1.43 -9.81
C LEU A 137 9.58 1.57 -8.29
N GLY A 138 10.67 1.32 -7.56
CA GLY A 138 10.77 1.61 -6.14
C GLY A 138 10.55 3.09 -5.83
N ALA A 139 11.17 3.99 -6.59
CA ALA A 139 11.02 5.45 -6.40
C ALA A 139 9.57 5.89 -6.64
N ILE A 140 8.92 5.42 -7.71
CA ILE A 140 7.50 5.67 -7.94
C ILE A 140 6.66 5.08 -6.80
N GLY A 141 7.01 3.88 -6.31
CA GLY A 141 6.31 3.23 -5.20
C GLY A 141 6.43 4.00 -3.89
N GLY A 142 7.61 4.51 -3.57
CA GLY A 142 7.84 5.36 -2.40
C GLY A 142 7.07 6.68 -2.49
N PHE A 143 7.13 7.31 -3.65
CA PHE A 143 6.42 8.54 -3.95
C PHE A 143 4.90 8.38 -3.79
N SER A 144 4.29 7.41 -4.48
CA SER A 144 2.85 7.17 -4.40
C SER A 144 2.42 6.64 -3.01
N SER A 145 3.28 5.87 -2.35
CA SER A 145 3.03 5.45 -0.97
C SER A 145 3.01 6.61 0.02
N PHE A 146 3.81 7.65 -0.22
CA PHE A 146 3.81 8.84 0.62
C PHE A 146 2.48 9.58 0.54
N VAL A 147 1.97 9.85 -0.64
CA VAL A 147 0.79 10.71 -0.82
C VAL A 147 -0.54 9.99 -0.52
N ILE A 148 -0.70 8.77 -1.02
CA ILE A 148 -1.99 8.06 -1.04
C ILE A 148 -1.92 6.60 -0.59
N HIS A 149 -0.84 6.17 0.06
CA HIS A 149 -0.60 4.77 0.44
C HIS A 149 -0.70 3.76 -0.73
N SER A 150 -0.52 4.20 -1.98
CA SER A 150 -0.62 3.39 -3.19
C SER A 150 0.73 2.92 -3.73
N GLY A 151 1.60 2.42 -2.86
CA GLY A 151 2.92 1.91 -3.27
C GLY A 151 2.89 0.53 -3.94
N LEU A 152 1.78 -0.25 -3.79
CA LEU A 152 1.74 -1.61 -4.30
C LEU A 152 1.85 -1.71 -5.84
N PRO A 153 1.16 -0.91 -6.66
CA PRO A 153 1.21 -1.08 -8.11
C PRO A 153 2.64 -1.04 -8.67
N PRO A 154 3.48 -0.03 -8.39
CA PRO A 154 4.86 -0.01 -8.88
C PRO A 154 5.71 -1.15 -8.33
N ILE A 155 5.56 -1.50 -7.05
CA ILE A 155 6.28 -2.61 -6.42
C ILE A 155 5.85 -3.94 -7.04
N ALA A 156 4.55 -4.15 -7.26
CA ALA A 156 4.02 -5.33 -7.92
C ALA A 156 4.53 -5.47 -9.36
N ALA A 157 4.72 -4.36 -10.07
CA ALA A 157 5.34 -4.33 -11.39
C ALA A 157 6.68 -5.05 -11.44
N TYR A 158 7.48 -4.88 -10.41
CA TYR A 158 8.77 -5.53 -10.30
C TYR A 158 8.64 -6.98 -9.82
N LEU A 159 7.74 -7.24 -8.87
CA LEU A 159 7.65 -8.55 -8.20
C LEU A 159 6.85 -9.60 -9.00
N LEU A 160 5.75 -9.21 -9.65
CA LEU A 160 4.86 -10.16 -10.33
C LEU A 160 5.51 -10.92 -11.49
N PRO A 161 6.37 -10.29 -12.35
CA PRO A 161 7.09 -11.02 -13.38
C PRO A 161 8.04 -12.09 -12.85
N LEU A 162 8.46 -11.99 -11.59
CA LEU A 162 9.32 -12.99 -10.94
C LEU A 162 8.58 -14.28 -10.62
N LYS A 163 7.25 -14.31 -10.72
CA LYS A 163 6.40 -15.48 -10.39
C LYS A 163 6.77 -16.11 -9.04
N LEU A 164 6.92 -15.26 -8.02
CA LEU A 164 7.14 -15.70 -6.64
C LEU A 164 5.92 -16.50 -6.16
N THR A 165 6.15 -17.42 -5.24
CA THR A 165 5.03 -18.01 -4.50
C THR A 165 4.28 -16.93 -3.74
N ARG A 166 2.98 -17.13 -3.49
CA ARG A 166 2.16 -16.19 -2.72
C ARG A 166 2.82 -15.77 -1.42
N GLN A 167 3.34 -16.73 -0.67
CA GLN A 167 4.00 -16.46 0.61
C GLN A 167 5.25 -15.59 0.45
N LYS A 168 6.08 -15.85 -0.58
CA LYS A 168 7.27 -15.02 -0.88
C LYS A 168 6.87 -13.61 -1.37
N PHE A 169 5.83 -13.50 -2.17
CA PHE A 169 5.29 -12.20 -2.57
C PHE A 169 4.85 -11.40 -1.35
N MET A 170 4.00 -11.99 -0.50
CA MET A 170 3.48 -11.33 0.69
C MET A 170 4.56 -10.97 1.72
N GLY A 171 5.50 -11.87 2.00
CA GLY A 171 6.60 -11.59 2.92
C GLY A 171 7.49 -10.45 2.45
N THR A 172 7.77 -10.40 1.15
CA THR A 172 8.57 -9.33 0.54
C THR A 172 7.83 -7.99 0.59
N VAL A 173 6.55 -7.96 0.22
CA VAL A 173 5.70 -6.76 0.26
C VAL A 173 5.51 -6.26 1.70
N ALA A 174 5.26 -7.18 2.66
CA ALA A 174 5.10 -6.81 4.07
C ALA A 174 6.33 -6.11 4.62
N LEU A 175 7.53 -6.63 4.38
CA LEU A 175 8.77 -6.02 4.85
C LEU A 175 9.06 -4.69 4.14
N ILE A 176 8.85 -4.61 2.83
CA ILE A 176 8.99 -3.36 2.08
C ILE A 176 8.09 -2.28 2.66
N PHE A 177 6.81 -2.56 2.90
CA PHE A 177 5.89 -1.58 3.45
C PHE A 177 6.19 -1.21 4.89
N ALA A 178 6.60 -2.17 5.73
CA ALA A 178 7.03 -1.88 7.09
C ALA A 178 8.17 -0.85 7.10
N ILE A 179 9.20 -1.07 6.31
CA ILE A 179 10.33 -0.12 6.19
C ILE A 179 9.85 1.21 5.60
N THR A 180 9.05 1.17 4.55
CA THR A 180 8.51 2.39 3.89
C THR A 180 7.71 3.24 4.89
N ASN A 181 6.87 2.62 5.72
CA ASN A 181 6.05 3.34 6.70
C ASN A 181 6.91 3.96 7.81
N ILE A 182 7.95 3.27 8.26
CA ILE A 182 8.92 3.84 9.22
C ILE A 182 9.66 5.04 8.59
N VAL A 183 10.11 4.91 7.34
CA VAL A 183 10.81 6.01 6.64
C VAL A 183 9.90 7.22 6.47
N LYS A 184 8.60 7.03 6.23
CA LYS A 184 7.62 8.12 6.10
C LYS A 184 7.34 8.84 7.43
N LEU A 185 7.54 8.19 8.55
CA LEU A 185 7.22 8.76 9.86
C LEU A 185 7.93 10.10 10.09
N PHE A 186 9.22 10.15 9.78
CA PHE A 186 10.03 11.35 9.98
C PHE A 186 9.54 12.55 9.13
N PRO A 187 9.38 12.46 7.78
CA PRO A 187 8.84 13.57 7.02
C PRO A 187 7.40 13.94 7.39
N TYR A 188 6.54 13.00 7.77
CA TYR A 188 5.19 13.33 8.24
C TYR A 188 5.21 14.14 9.55
N PHE A 189 6.15 13.82 10.45
CA PHE A 189 6.36 14.60 11.66
C PHE A 189 6.83 16.02 11.34
N LEU A 190 7.80 16.18 10.43
CA LEU A 190 8.29 17.50 10.00
C LEU A 190 7.24 18.36 9.30
N LEU A 191 6.29 17.72 8.59
CA LEU A 191 5.16 18.41 7.96
C LEU A 191 4.04 18.77 8.95
N GLY A 192 4.18 18.44 10.25
CA GLY A 192 3.17 18.74 11.26
C GLY A 192 1.84 17.99 11.08
N LEU A 193 1.86 16.83 10.39
CA LEU A 193 0.65 16.07 10.07
C LEU A 193 0.08 15.29 11.27
N PHE A 194 0.85 15.16 12.35
CA PHE A 194 0.43 14.44 13.56
C PHE A 194 0.01 15.42 14.66
N ASP A 195 -1.23 15.82 14.69
CA ASP A 195 -1.81 16.49 15.84
C ASP A 195 -2.27 15.48 16.92
N LYS A 196 -2.37 15.94 18.18
CA LYS A 196 -2.74 15.07 19.31
C LYS A 196 -4.10 14.42 19.16
N GLU A 197 -5.06 15.14 18.59
CA GLU A 197 -6.44 14.63 18.43
C GLU A 197 -6.50 13.57 17.32
N LEU A 198 -5.76 13.76 16.22
CA LEU A 198 -5.65 12.76 15.15
C LEU A 198 -5.01 11.47 15.67
N ILE A 199 -3.93 11.58 16.46
CA ILE A 199 -3.27 10.42 17.04
C ILE A 199 -4.21 9.68 18.00
N LYS A 200 -4.89 10.38 18.92
CA LYS A 200 -5.87 9.77 19.82
C LYS A 200 -6.96 9.05 19.06
N LEU A 201 -7.54 9.72 18.06
CA LEU A 201 -8.55 9.12 17.18
C LEU A 201 -8.03 7.85 16.50
N THR A 202 -6.84 7.90 15.91
CA THR A 202 -6.23 6.74 15.24
C THR A 202 -6.05 5.56 16.20
N LEU A 203 -5.55 5.81 17.40
CA LEU A 203 -5.28 4.74 18.38
C LEU A 203 -6.55 4.00 18.82
N THR A 204 -7.73 4.63 18.78
CA THR A 204 -9.00 3.94 19.09
C THR A 204 -9.34 2.84 18.09
N PHE A 205 -8.78 2.88 16.88
CA PHE A 205 -9.05 1.88 15.84
C PHE A 205 -8.06 0.70 15.82
N ILE A 206 -7.07 0.66 16.71
CA ILE A 206 -6.12 -0.45 16.81
C ILE A 206 -6.84 -1.80 16.92
N PRO A 207 -7.82 -2.01 17.81
CA PRO A 207 -8.48 -3.32 17.95
C PRO A 207 -9.13 -3.80 16.65
N ILE A 208 -9.83 -2.92 15.93
CA ILE A 208 -10.49 -3.29 14.68
C ILE A 208 -9.47 -3.56 13.55
N THR A 209 -8.32 -2.87 13.57
CA THR A 209 -7.22 -3.15 12.64
C THR A 209 -6.64 -4.54 12.87
N PHE A 210 -6.40 -4.94 14.13
CA PHE A 210 -5.95 -6.30 14.45
C PHE A 210 -6.98 -7.36 14.07
N LEU A 211 -8.26 -7.11 14.32
CA LEU A 211 -9.35 -8.00 13.85
C LEU A 211 -9.26 -8.18 12.33
N GLY A 212 -9.07 -7.09 11.59
CA GLY A 212 -8.87 -7.13 10.14
C GLY A 212 -7.67 -8.00 9.72
N ILE A 213 -6.54 -7.97 10.46
CA ILE A 213 -5.36 -8.80 10.16
C ILE A 213 -5.73 -10.30 10.27
N PHE A 214 -6.42 -10.70 11.32
CA PHE A 214 -6.81 -12.10 11.52
C PHE A 214 -7.80 -12.55 10.44
N VAL A 215 -8.79 -11.71 10.09
CA VAL A 215 -9.73 -11.99 9.00
C VAL A 215 -9.01 -12.08 7.66
N GLY A 216 -8.13 -11.14 7.35
CA GLY A 216 -7.33 -11.15 6.13
C GLY A 216 -6.44 -12.39 6.01
N LYS A 217 -5.78 -12.79 7.10
CA LYS A 217 -4.97 -14.02 7.16
C LYS A 217 -5.84 -15.28 6.98
N PHE A 218 -6.99 -15.33 7.62
CA PHE A 218 -7.92 -16.45 7.49
C PHE A 218 -8.37 -16.61 6.04
N ILE A 219 -8.83 -15.55 5.41
CA ILE A 219 -9.25 -15.55 3.99
C ILE A 219 -8.07 -15.94 3.10
N ASN A 220 -6.90 -15.33 3.30
CA ASN A 220 -5.71 -15.61 2.52
C ASN A 220 -5.31 -17.10 2.56
N ASN A 221 -5.49 -17.77 3.69
CA ASN A 221 -5.18 -19.19 3.82
C ASN A 221 -6.22 -20.12 3.15
N LYS A 222 -7.43 -19.63 2.87
CA LYS A 222 -8.53 -20.41 2.27
C LYS A 222 -8.57 -20.33 0.76
N ILE A 223 -8.00 -19.27 0.16
CA ILE A 223 -8.02 -19.07 -1.29
C ILE A 223 -6.82 -19.76 -1.97
N SER A 224 -7.01 -20.19 -3.23
CA SER A 224 -5.92 -20.74 -4.03
C SER A 224 -4.94 -19.65 -4.50
N ASP A 225 -3.72 -20.03 -4.89
CA ASP A 225 -2.74 -19.10 -5.46
C ASP A 225 -3.27 -18.40 -6.72
N GLN A 226 -4.07 -19.10 -7.51
CA GLN A 226 -4.68 -18.54 -8.73
C GLN A 226 -5.66 -17.44 -8.38
N VAL A 227 -6.56 -17.67 -7.42
CA VAL A 227 -7.53 -16.68 -6.94
C VAL A 227 -6.81 -15.51 -6.28
N PHE A 228 -5.79 -15.76 -5.46
CA PHE A 228 -4.99 -14.70 -4.83
C PHE A 228 -4.40 -13.74 -5.87
N PHE A 229 -3.65 -14.23 -6.85
CA PHE A 229 -3.05 -13.36 -7.86
C PHE A 229 -4.08 -12.72 -8.78
N PHE A 230 -5.20 -13.39 -9.05
CA PHE A 230 -6.32 -12.79 -9.77
C PHE A 230 -6.90 -11.59 -9.01
N ILE A 231 -7.13 -11.73 -7.70
CA ILE A 231 -7.59 -10.61 -6.84
C ILE A 231 -6.59 -9.47 -6.88
N ILE A 232 -5.28 -9.74 -6.76
CA ILE A 232 -4.25 -8.70 -6.82
C ILE A 232 -4.29 -7.94 -8.14
N TYR A 233 -4.27 -8.62 -9.28
CA TYR A 233 -4.30 -7.96 -10.59
C TYR A 233 -5.58 -7.17 -10.81
N THR A 234 -6.73 -7.76 -10.47
CA THR A 234 -8.03 -7.10 -10.61
C THR A 234 -8.13 -5.87 -9.71
N SER A 235 -7.69 -5.99 -8.46
CA SER A 235 -7.63 -4.84 -7.54
C SER A 235 -6.73 -3.73 -8.09
N VAL A 236 -5.52 -4.06 -8.57
CA VAL A 236 -4.58 -3.09 -9.15
C VAL A 236 -5.18 -2.40 -10.37
N PHE A 237 -5.93 -3.14 -11.22
CA PHE A 237 -6.62 -2.59 -12.39
C PHE A 237 -7.70 -1.56 -12.00
N PHE A 238 -8.65 -1.96 -11.16
CA PHE A 238 -9.75 -1.07 -10.76
C PHE A 238 -9.26 0.12 -9.94
N LEU A 239 -8.23 -0.06 -9.13
CA LEU A 239 -7.61 1.04 -8.39
C LEU A 239 -6.89 2.01 -9.33
N GLY A 240 -6.26 1.51 -10.38
CA GLY A 240 -5.67 2.34 -11.43
C GLY A 240 -6.72 3.17 -12.16
N LEU A 241 -7.85 2.56 -12.56
CA LEU A 241 -8.98 3.28 -13.16
C LEU A 241 -9.49 4.37 -12.22
N ARG A 242 -9.70 4.05 -10.96
CA ARG A 242 -10.21 5.00 -9.97
C ARG A 242 -9.24 6.16 -9.73
N LEU A 243 -7.92 5.89 -9.64
CA LEU A 243 -6.92 6.94 -9.48
C LEU A 243 -6.97 7.96 -10.63
N ILE A 244 -7.19 7.50 -11.86
CA ILE A 244 -7.35 8.38 -13.02
C ILE A 244 -8.68 9.14 -12.94
N TRP A 245 -9.79 8.43 -12.71
CA TRP A 245 -11.13 9.02 -12.72
C TRP A 245 -11.31 10.17 -11.73
N PHE A 246 -10.77 10.04 -10.52
CA PHE A 246 -10.88 11.08 -9.49
C PHE A 246 -9.80 12.17 -9.57
N SER A 247 -8.93 12.09 -10.58
CA SER A 247 -7.85 13.06 -10.79
C SER A 247 -8.08 13.96 -12.01
N ILE A 248 -9.10 13.65 -12.81
CA ILE A 248 -9.61 14.45 -13.93
C ILE A 248 -10.83 15.25 -13.46
#